data_a7ee9940c65cdf700d52fcd55d0eeb31
#
_entry.id   a7ee9940c65cdf700d52fcd55d0eeb31
#
_cell.length_a   1.000
_cell.length_b   1.000
_cell.length_c   1.000
_cell.angle_alpha   90.00
_cell.angle_beta   90.00
_cell.angle_gamma   90.00
#
_symmetry.space_group_name_H-M   'P 1'
#
loop_
_entity.id
_entity.type
_entity.pdbx_description
1 polymer ?
#
loop_
_entity_poly.entity_id
_entity_poly.type
_entity_poly.pdbx_seq_one_letter_code
_entity_poly.pdbx_strand_id
1 'polypeptide(L)'
;ASAGHPNFNLTVGNAGKSPQLREFDLDLPSGFVADTVATERCSKVALANFTCHDRSIVGDVMTTMGSPAETLNLPGQLYNVVPDSTDEPARLQVLMDVKVGPFNLGKLSIPVTTQMRGDYGITTHTKLPYRYEGIDVFIRAISINVYGYSKNATPGNTADDIPFMINPTKCGNHTVTARITRMSGPPVGPISAAPALAINDCPSTFVSPAIDPGTKLTVTPSTTNPGVPVGQTYEIENGPGNPTLKQISMDMPIGMELNPAVANGLIACTTAQI
;
A
#
# COMPACT_ATOMS: atom_id res chain seq x y z
N ALA A 1 -9.17 -1.09 15.33
CA ALA A 1 -8.02 -1.38 16.20
C ALA A 1 -6.72 -0.96 15.51
N SER A 2 -5.68 -0.63 16.28
CA SER A 2 -4.33 -0.40 15.76
C SER A 2 -3.78 -1.68 15.17
N ALA A 3 -2.93 -1.57 14.13
CA ALA A 3 -2.38 -2.70 13.37
C ALA A 3 -3.41 -3.74 12.89
N GLY A 4 -4.69 -3.43 12.96
CA GLY A 4 -5.76 -4.28 12.43
C GLY A 4 -5.80 -4.23 10.89
N HIS A 5 -6.53 -5.16 10.30
CA HIS A 5 -6.65 -5.30 8.84
C HIS A 5 -8.07 -4.89 8.36
N PRO A 6 -8.33 -3.59 8.20
CA PRO A 6 -9.65 -3.12 7.81
C PRO A 6 -9.88 -3.24 6.30
N ASN A 7 -11.13 -3.41 5.91
CA ASN A 7 -11.50 -3.02 4.56
C ASN A 7 -11.49 -1.49 4.47
N PHE A 8 -10.85 -0.98 3.43
CA PHE A 8 -10.77 0.45 3.18
C PHE A 8 -11.65 0.84 2.00
N ASN A 9 -12.71 1.58 2.29
CA ASN A 9 -13.65 2.05 1.29
C ASN A 9 -13.43 3.54 1.00
N LEU A 10 -13.25 3.88 -0.26
CA LEU A 10 -13.08 5.24 -0.73
C LEU A 10 -13.91 5.48 -1.97
N THR A 11 -14.59 6.63 -2.03
CA THR A 11 -15.22 7.12 -3.25
C THR A 11 -14.63 8.47 -3.65
N VAL A 12 -14.04 8.51 -4.84
CA VAL A 12 -13.61 9.75 -5.48
C VAL A 12 -14.60 10.06 -6.59
N GLY A 13 -15.30 11.16 -6.45
CA GLY A 13 -16.37 11.48 -7.38
C GLY A 13 -16.62 12.97 -7.50
N ASN A 14 -17.36 13.31 -8.52
CA ASN A 14 -17.83 14.66 -8.76
C ASN A 14 -19.36 14.69 -8.64
N ALA A 15 -19.84 15.20 -7.53
CA ALA A 15 -21.27 15.31 -7.23
C ALA A 15 -21.90 16.50 -7.98
N GLY A 16 -22.10 16.39 -9.30
CA GLY A 16 -22.81 17.46 -10.00
C GLY A 16 -22.54 17.55 -11.50
N LYS A 17 -22.83 18.70 -12.08
CA LYS A 17 -22.69 19.02 -13.51
C LYS A 17 -21.25 19.33 -13.95
N SER A 18 -20.28 19.08 -13.12
CA SER A 18 -18.89 19.49 -13.29
C SER A 18 -18.09 18.59 -14.24
N PRO A 19 -16.94 19.07 -14.74
CA PRO A 19 -16.11 18.34 -15.67
C PRO A 19 -15.62 17.00 -15.09
N GLN A 20 -15.34 16.07 -15.99
CA GLN A 20 -14.89 14.72 -15.72
C GLN A 20 -13.64 14.66 -14.87
N LEU A 21 -13.49 13.60 -14.10
CA LEU A 21 -12.26 13.25 -13.43
C LEU A 21 -11.20 12.83 -14.47
N ARG A 22 -9.99 13.33 -14.30
CA ARG A 22 -8.85 12.95 -15.12
C ARG A 22 -7.78 12.22 -14.35
N GLU A 23 -7.42 12.78 -13.21
CA GLU A 23 -6.38 12.23 -12.35
C GLU A 23 -6.76 12.49 -10.89
N PHE A 24 -6.34 11.63 -10.01
CA PHE A 24 -6.40 11.90 -8.59
C PHE A 24 -5.21 11.29 -7.85
N ASP A 25 -4.73 12.02 -6.86
CA ASP A 25 -3.75 11.57 -5.89
C ASP A 25 -4.45 11.38 -4.55
N LEU A 26 -4.09 10.33 -3.84
CA LEU A 26 -4.52 10.11 -2.46
C LEU A 26 -3.30 10.05 -1.57
N ASP A 27 -3.26 10.93 -0.58
CA ASP A 27 -2.27 10.87 0.49
C ASP A 27 -2.85 10.04 1.64
N LEU A 28 -2.32 8.85 1.81
CA LEU A 28 -2.67 7.97 2.93
C LEU A 28 -1.85 8.39 4.16
N PRO A 29 -2.43 8.31 5.38
CA PRO A 29 -1.71 8.66 6.59
C PRO A 29 -0.52 7.72 6.82
N SER A 30 0.51 8.24 7.50
CA SER A 30 1.69 7.43 7.86
C SER A 30 1.30 6.23 8.70
N GLY A 31 1.85 5.06 8.37
CA GLY A 31 1.52 3.78 8.99
C GLY A 31 0.27 3.09 8.45
N PHE A 32 -0.49 3.71 7.54
CA PHE A 32 -1.55 3.05 6.80
C PHE A 32 -0.93 2.48 5.52
N VAL A 33 -0.72 1.18 5.50
CA VAL A 33 0.06 0.49 4.47
C VAL A 33 -0.63 -0.77 3.97
N ALA A 34 -0.16 -1.28 2.83
CA ALA A 34 -0.60 -2.56 2.28
C ALA A 34 0.59 -3.52 2.22
N ASP A 35 0.41 -4.77 2.66
CA ASP A 35 1.39 -5.84 2.49
C ASP A 35 1.26 -6.46 1.10
N THR A 36 1.93 -5.84 0.15
CA THR A 36 1.92 -6.29 -1.24
C THR A 36 2.87 -7.46 -1.50
N VAL A 37 3.65 -7.89 -0.50
CA VAL A 37 4.58 -9.02 -0.61
C VAL A 37 3.90 -10.31 -0.18
N ALA A 38 3.09 -10.27 0.88
CA ALA A 38 2.36 -11.43 1.37
C ALA A 38 1.29 -11.91 0.37
N THR A 39 0.69 -10.99 -0.38
CA THR A 39 -0.33 -11.31 -1.38
C THR A 39 0.29 -11.60 -2.73
N GLU A 40 -0.23 -12.58 -3.45
CA GLU A 40 0.24 -12.90 -4.82
C GLU A 40 0.21 -11.66 -5.72
N ARG A 41 1.25 -11.49 -6.53
CA ARG A 41 1.37 -10.40 -7.49
C ARG A 41 1.08 -10.91 -8.90
N CYS A 42 0.17 -10.27 -9.60
CA CYS A 42 -0.02 -10.52 -11.02
C CYS A 42 1.23 -10.12 -11.82
N SER A 43 1.76 -11.02 -12.63
CA SER A 43 2.92 -10.74 -13.47
C SER A 43 2.57 -9.77 -14.60
N LYS A 44 3.57 -9.07 -15.16
CA LYS A 44 3.37 -8.15 -16.29
C LYS A 44 2.78 -8.86 -17.52
N VAL A 45 3.18 -10.11 -17.76
CA VAL A 45 2.65 -10.90 -18.88
C VAL A 45 1.19 -11.27 -18.65
N ALA A 46 0.84 -11.74 -17.45
CA ALA A 46 -0.55 -12.06 -17.11
C ALA A 46 -1.44 -10.81 -17.14
N LEU A 47 -0.92 -9.68 -16.67
CA LEU A 47 -1.63 -8.39 -16.70
C LEU A 47 -1.93 -7.95 -18.15
N ALA A 48 -0.94 -8.02 -19.03
CA ALA A 48 -1.10 -7.64 -20.45
C ALA A 48 -2.13 -8.53 -21.18
N ASN A 49 -2.26 -9.80 -20.76
CA ASN A 49 -3.22 -10.75 -21.32
C ASN A 49 -4.55 -10.79 -20.54
N PHE A 50 -4.71 -9.97 -19.50
CA PHE A 50 -5.88 -10.00 -18.61
C PHE A 50 -6.16 -11.38 -17.99
N THR A 51 -5.09 -12.10 -17.65
CA THR A 51 -5.12 -13.46 -17.06
C THR A 51 -4.54 -13.48 -15.64
N CYS A 52 -4.67 -12.36 -14.91
CA CYS A 52 -4.28 -12.31 -13.51
C CYS A 52 -5.03 -13.36 -12.70
N HIS A 53 -4.32 -14.02 -11.81
CA HIS A 53 -4.91 -15.04 -10.93
C HIS A 53 -5.76 -14.36 -9.83
N ASP A 54 -6.85 -15.02 -9.43
CA ASP A 54 -7.76 -14.48 -8.40
C ASP A 54 -7.08 -14.18 -7.06
N ARG A 55 -6.00 -14.90 -6.72
CA ARG A 55 -5.20 -14.65 -5.51
C ARG A 55 -4.49 -13.30 -5.48
N SER A 56 -4.36 -12.65 -6.63
CA SER A 56 -3.82 -11.29 -6.72
C SER A 56 -4.89 -10.21 -6.59
N ILE A 57 -6.17 -10.58 -6.43
CA ILE A 57 -7.27 -9.64 -6.20
C ILE A 57 -7.21 -9.15 -4.75
N VAL A 58 -7.11 -7.84 -4.60
CA VAL A 58 -7.01 -7.15 -3.31
C VAL A 58 -8.14 -6.14 -3.09
N GLY A 59 -9.12 -6.10 -3.97
CA GLY A 59 -10.26 -5.21 -3.81
C GLY A 59 -11.26 -5.28 -4.96
N ASP A 60 -12.38 -4.59 -4.77
CA ASP A 60 -13.39 -4.35 -5.79
C ASP A 60 -13.45 -2.87 -6.15
N VAL A 61 -13.84 -2.59 -7.37
CA VAL A 61 -13.97 -1.23 -7.89
C VAL A 61 -15.32 -1.09 -8.59
N MET A 62 -15.99 0.03 -8.35
CA MET A 62 -17.16 0.44 -9.10
C MET A 62 -16.88 1.77 -9.79
N THR A 63 -16.89 1.79 -11.11
CA THR A 63 -16.68 3.01 -11.90
C THR A 63 -18.00 3.48 -12.47
N THR A 64 -18.39 4.72 -12.14
CA THR A 64 -19.56 5.37 -12.70
C THR A 64 -19.13 6.25 -13.87
N MET A 65 -19.66 5.96 -15.04
CA MET A 65 -19.40 6.67 -16.28
C MET A 65 -20.65 7.30 -16.85
N GLY A 66 -20.50 8.22 -17.78
CA GLY A 66 -21.59 8.78 -18.57
C GLY A 66 -21.96 10.22 -18.27
N SER A 67 -23.09 10.66 -18.81
CA SER A 67 -23.65 12.00 -18.62
C SER A 67 -24.50 12.09 -17.35
N PRO A 68 -24.90 13.30 -16.91
CA PRO A 68 -25.86 13.43 -15.81
C PRO A 68 -27.20 12.76 -16.05
N ALA A 69 -27.59 12.62 -17.32
CA ALA A 69 -28.86 12.02 -17.72
C ALA A 69 -28.81 10.49 -17.82
N GLU A 70 -27.64 9.96 -18.18
CA GLU A 70 -27.42 8.52 -18.34
C GLU A 70 -26.11 8.12 -17.71
N THR A 71 -26.17 7.27 -16.70
CA THR A 71 -25.00 6.74 -16.01
C THR A 71 -24.88 5.23 -16.21
N LEU A 72 -23.68 4.78 -16.45
CA LEU A 72 -23.30 3.37 -16.52
C LEU A 72 -22.37 3.06 -15.35
N ASN A 73 -22.70 2.02 -14.59
CA ASN A 73 -21.88 1.50 -13.53
C ASN A 73 -21.14 0.26 -14.00
N LEU A 74 -19.82 0.33 -14.03
CA LEU A 74 -18.95 -0.77 -14.44
C LEU A 74 -18.25 -1.35 -13.21
N PRO A 75 -18.55 -2.60 -12.86
CA PRO A 75 -17.80 -3.30 -11.84
C PRO A 75 -16.42 -3.70 -12.36
N GLY A 76 -15.43 -3.63 -11.50
CA GLY A 76 -14.06 -4.05 -11.75
C GLY A 76 -13.42 -4.64 -10.51
N GLN A 77 -12.20 -5.13 -10.67
CA GLN A 77 -11.41 -5.67 -9.58
C GLN A 77 -10.08 -4.94 -9.48
N LEU A 78 -9.58 -4.81 -8.26
CA LEU A 78 -8.28 -4.26 -7.95
C LEU A 78 -7.28 -5.39 -7.74
N TYR A 79 -6.23 -5.41 -8.53
CA TYR A 79 -5.18 -6.43 -8.50
C TYR A 79 -3.89 -5.89 -7.91
N ASN A 80 -3.22 -6.67 -7.09
CA ASN A 80 -1.83 -6.47 -6.71
C ASN A 80 -0.95 -6.92 -7.88
N VAL A 81 -0.09 -6.04 -8.39
CA VAL A 81 0.74 -6.32 -9.56
C VAL A 81 2.21 -6.05 -9.28
N VAL A 82 3.08 -6.63 -10.11
CA VAL A 82 4.52 -6.38 -10.00
C VAL A 82 4.82 -4.93 -10.36
N PRO A 83 5.48 -4.13 -9.49
CA PRO A 83 5.88 -2.76 -9.78
C PRO A 83 6.76 -2.64 -11.04
N ASP A 84 6.75 -1.47 -11.68
CA ASP A 84 7.58 -1.24 -12.86
C ASP A 84 9.03 -0.92 -12.51
N SER A 85 9.29 -0.39 -11.32
CA SER A 85 10.63 -0.07 -10.82
C SER A 85 10.79 -0.48 -9.36
N THR A 86 12.02 -0.53 -8.89
CA THR A 86 12.37 -0.78 -7.48
C THR A 86 12.02 0.39 -6.56
N ASP A 87 11.85 1.58 -7.13
CA ASP A 87 11.51 2.80 -6.38
C ASP A 87 10.01 2.91 -6.10
N GLU A 88 9.20 2.09 -6.78
CA GLU A 88 7.76 2.01 -6.57
C GLU A 88 7.46 0.96 -5.48
N PRO A 89 7.04 1.38 -4.27
CA PRO A 89 6.86 0.44 -3.16
C PRO A 89 5.75 -0.58 -3.41
N ALA A 90 4.74 -0.20 -4.18
CA ALA A 90 3.61 -1.05 -4.56
C ALA A 90 2.99 -0.57 -5.85
N ARG A 91 2.34 -1.46 -6.57
CA ARG A 91 1.51 -1.11 -7.73
C ARG A 91 0.23 -1.90 -7.70
N LEU A 92 -0.87 -1.21 -7.90
CA LEU A 92 -2.17 -1.83 -8.05
C LEU A 92 -2.72 -1.56 -9.45
N GLN A 93 -3.61 -2.43 -9.91
CA GLN A 93 -4.21 -2.30 -11.24
C GLN A 93 -5.70 -2.58 -11.16
N VAL A 94 -6.50 -1.63 -11.63
CA VAL A 94 -7.93 -1.86 -11.82
C VAL A 94 -8.15 -2.52 -13.17
N LEU A 95 -8.82 -3.66 -13.19
CA LEU A 95 -9.29 -4.32 -14.40
C LEU A 95 -10.82 -4.40 -14.39
N MET A 96 -11.44 -4.03 -15.50
CA MET A 96 -12.90 -4.10 -15.64
C MET A 96 -13.31 -4.46 -17.06
N ASP A 97 -14.42 -5.18 -17.20
CA ASP A 97 -15.04 -5.43 -18.49
C ASP A 97 -15.95 -4.25 -18.86
N VAL A 98 -15.71 -3.67 -20.03
CA VAL A 98 -16.54 -2.57 -20.53
C VAL A 98 -17.67 -3.13 -21.36
N LYS A 99 -18.85 -3.20 -20.74
CA LYS A 99 -20.09 -3.67 -21.38
C LYS A 99 -21.12 -2.56 -21.42
N VAL A 100 -21.65 -2.28 -22.61
CA VAL A 100 -22.70 -1.27 -22.80
C VAL A 100 -23.90 -1.96 -23.50
N GLY A 101 -24.92 -2.25 -22.71
CA GLY A 101 -26.03 -3.08 -23.19
C GLY A 101 -25.56 -4.47 -23.63
N PRO A 102 -25.90 -4.92 -24.87
CA PRO A 102 -25.44 -6.21 -25.37
C PRO A 102 -24.00 -6.20 -25.92
N PHE A 103 -23.35 -5.02 -25.99
CA PHE A 103 -22.03 -4.87 -26.59
C PHE A 103 -20.94 -5.04 -25.55
N ASN A 104 -19.99 -5.93 -25.82
CA ASN A 104 -18.75 -6.06 -25.09
C ASN A 104 -17.66 -5.27 -25.82
N LEU A 105 -17.22 -4.16 -25.25
CA LEU A 105 -16.21 -3.26 -25.83
C LEU A 105 -14.79 -3.66 -25.42
N GLY A 106 -14.64 -4.75 -24.65
CA GLY A 106 -13.33 -5.23 -24.20
C GLY A 106 -13.04 -4.96 -22.74
N LYS A 107 -11.76 -4.92 -22.36
CA LYS A 107 -11.29 -4.79 -20.98
C LYS A 107 -10.53 -3.49 -20.79
N LEU A 108 -10.92 -2.71 -19.80
CA LEU A 108 -10.23 -1.48 -19.41
C LEU A 108 -9.27 -1.76 -18.24
N SER A 109 -8.07 -1.21 -18.37
CA SER A 109 -7.00 -1.34 -17.38
C SER A 109 -6.57 0.05 -16.90
N ILE A 110 -6.63 0.30 -15.57
CA ILE A 110 -6.26 1.59 -14.97
C ILE A 110 -5.18 1.36 -13.93
N PRO A 111 -3.96 1.90 -14.12
CA PRO A 111 -2.88 1.78 -13.14
C PRO A 111 -3.11 2.67 -11.93
N VAL A 112 -2.76 2.15 -10.76
CA VAL A 112 -2.64 2.89 -9.50
C VAL A 112 -1.19 2.74 -9.03
N THR A 113 -0.40 3.76 -9.25
CA THR A 113 1.01 3.80 -8.85
C THR A 113 1.14 4.34 -7.43
N THR A 114 2.19 3.99 -6.74
CA THR A 114 2.42 4.44 -5.37
C THR A 114 3.80 5.07 -5.21
N GLN A 115 3.88 6.06 -4.33
CA GLN A 115 5.12 6.71 -3.96
C GLN A 115 5.19 6.89 -2.46
N MET A 116 6.35 6.60 -1.88
CA MET A 116 6.60 6.87 -0.47
C MET A 116 6.93 8.33 -0.26
N ARG A 117 6.32 8.95 0.76
CA ARG A 117 6.61 10.33 1.18
C ARG A 117 7.69 10.34 2.27
N GLY A 118 8.29 11.52 2.48
CA GLY A 118 9.30 11.71 3.53
C GLY A 118 8.78 11.54 4.97
N ASP A 119 7.46 11.56 5.17
CA ASP A 119 6.79 11.27 6.45
C ASP A 119 6.43 9.78 6.62
N TYR A 120 6.94 8.91 5.74
CA TYR A 120 6.61 7.49 5.64
C TYR A 120 5.14 7.19 5.32
N GLY A 121 4.39 8.18 4.88
CA GLY A 121 3.07 7.98 4.29
C GLY A 121 3.19 7.57 2.82
N ILE A 122 2.11 7.09 2.26
CA ILE A 122 2.04 6.69 0.84
C ILE A 122 1.13 7.66 0.11
N THR A 123 1.59 8.14 -1.04
CA THR A 123 0.73 8.79 -2.04
C THR A 123 0.42 7.78 -3.13
N THR A 124 -0.85 7.59 -3.46
CA THR A 124 -1.26 6.86 -4.66
C THR A 124 -1.60 7.83 -5.77
N HIS A 125 -1.21 7.52 -7.00
CA HIS A 125 -1.54 8.30 -8.18
C HIS A 125 -2.33 7.45 -9.17
N THR A 126 -3.45 7.99 -9.65
CA THR A 126 -4.33 7.31 -10.60
C THR A 126 -4.69 8.26 -11.73
N LYS A 127 -4.34 7.85 -12.96
CA LYS A 127 -4.71 8.55 -14.17
C LYS A 127 -5.84 7.81 -14.88
N LEU A 128 -6.93 8.50 -15.11
CA LEU A 128 -8.12 7.94 -15.70
C LEU A 128 -8.10 8.11 -17.23
N PRO A 129 -8.51 7.09 -17.98
CA PRO A 129 -8.63 7.22 -19.42
C PRO A 129 -9.78 8.17 -19.76
N TYR A 130 -9.58 9.01 -20.74
CA TYR A 130 -10.62 9.88 -21.30
C TYR A 130 -11.10 9.37 -22.68
N ARG A 131 -10.40 8.37 -23.21
CA ARG A 131 -10.74 7.67 -24.46
C ARG A 131 -10.49 6.18 -24.31
N TYR A 132 -11.39 5.39 -24.86
CA TYR A 132 -11.27 3.95 -24.92
C TYR A 132 -11.80 3.47 -26.28
N GLU A 133 -10.98 2.74 -27.05
CA GLU A 133 -11.32 2.26 -28.41
C GLU A 133 -11.90 3.36 -29.31
N GLY A 134 -11.35 4.59 -29.23
CA GLY A 134 -11.81 5.73 -30.02
C GLY A 134 -13.07 6.44 -29.50
N ILE A 135 -13.70 5.91 -28.44
CA ILE A 135 -14.88 6.49 -27.81
C ILE A 135 -14.45 7.35 -26.62
N ASP A 136 -15.04 8.54 -26.49
CA ASP A 136 -14.78 9.40 -25.32
C ASP A 136 -15.44 8.80 -24.09
N VAL A 137 -14.64 8.63 -23.02
CA VAL A 137 -15.05 8.03 -21.76
C VAL A 137 -15.19 9.11 -20.71
N PHE A 138 -16.37 9.17 -20.09
CA PHE A 138 -16.71 10.20 -19.11
C PHE A 138 -16.82 9.61 -17.71
N ILE A 139 -15.66 9.45 -17.02
CA ILE A 139 -15.64 8.94 -15.65
C ILE A 139 -16.06 10.03 -14.68
N ARG A 140 -17.09 9.74 -13.90
CA ARG A 140 -17.70 10.66 -12.92
C ARG A 140 -17.33 10.33 -11.49
N ALA A 141 -17.25 9.05 -11.18
CA ALA A 141 -16.88 8.57 -9.86
C ALA A 141 -16.20 7.21 -9.95
N ILE A 142 -15.30 6.97 -9.01
CA ILE A 142 -14.71 5.66 -8.74
C ILE A 142 -14.90 5.37 -7.26
N SER A 143 -15.53 4.25 -6.95
CA SER A 143 -15.59 3.70 -5.61
C SER A 143 -14.68 2.50 -5.54
N ILE A 144 -13.76 2.50 -4.59
CA ILE A 144 -12.75 1.47 -4.39
C ILE A 144 -12.97 0.87 -3.01
N ASN A 145 -13.06 -0.44 -2.93
CA ASN A 145 -13.06 -1.19 -1.68
C ASN A 145 -11.80 -2.05 -1.66
N VAL A 146 -10.79 -1.64 -0.91
CA VAL A 146 -9.55 -2.42 -0.71
C VAL A 146 -9.78 -3.36 0.47
N TYR A 147 -9.46 -4.64 0.30
CA TYR A 147 -9.68 -5.65 1.32
C TYR A 147 -8.64 -5.57 2.44
N GLY A 148 -9.07 -5.83 3.66
CA GLY A 148 -8.18 -6.02 4.80
C GLY A 148 -7.40 -7.33 4.70
N TYR A 149 -8.01 -8.34 4.07
CA TYR A 149 -7.44 -9.67 3.81
C TYR A 149 -7.58 -10.03 2.34
N SER A 150 -6.79 -10.99 1.87
CA SER A 150 -6.90 -11.47 0.48
C SER A 150 -8.29 -12.04 0.19
N LYS A 151 -8.73 -11.94 -1.06
CA LYS A 151 -10.05 -12.44 -1.49
C LYS A 151 -10.23 -13.96 -1.27
N ASN A 152 -9.14 -14.71 -1.24
CA ASN A 152 -9.18 -16.17 -1.04
C ASN A 152 -9.29 -16.60 0.41
N ALA A 153 -9.36 -15.66 1.35
CA ALA A 153 -9.67 -15.96 2.73
C ALA A 153 -11.02 -16.66 2.80
N THR A 154 -11.05 -17.86 3.35
CA THR A 154 -12.29 -18.59 3.55
C THR A 154 -13.07 -17.94 4.68
N PRO A 155 -14.31 -17.42 4.46
CA PRO A 155 -15.08 -16.82 5.52
C PRO A 155 -15.17 -17.73 6.74
N GLY A 156 -14.69 -17.26 7.90
CA GLY A 156 -14.67 -17.99 9.15
C GLY A 156 -13.45 -18.90 9.36
N ASN A 157 -12.54 -19.03 8.39
CA ASN A 157 -11.24 -19.69 8.56
C ASN A 157 -10.11 -18.65 8.55
N THR A 158 -9.69 -18.19 9.72
CA THR A 158 -8.61 -17.20 9.84
C THR A 158 -7.21 -17.76 9.55
N ALA A 159 -7.08 -19.07 9.41
CA ALA A 159 -5.79 -19.70 9.10
C ALA A 159 -5.34 -19.46 7.65
N ASP A 160 -6.28 -19.16 6.74
CA ASP A 160 -6.02 -18.90 5.33
C ASP A 160 -6.04 -17.39 5.01
N ASP A 161 -6.30 -16.56 6.03
CA ASP A 161 -6.37 -15.12 5.86
C ASP A 161 -4.97 -14.54 5.65
N ILE A 162 -4.73 -13.95 4.49
CA ILE A 162 -3.50 -13.22 4.20
C ILE A 162 -3.78 -11.74 4.41
N PRO A 163 -3.22 -11.10 5.46
CA PRO A 163 -3.40 -9.67 5.70
C PRO A 163 -2.91 -8.85 4.50
N PHE A 164 -3.71 -7.87 4.05
CA PHE A 164 -3.31 -6.96 3.00
C PHE A 164 -3.25 -5.51 3.49
N MET A 165 -4.37 -4.94 3.96
CA MET A 165 -4.35 -3.59 4.53
C MET A 165 -3.98 -3.63 6.00
N ILE A 166 -3.18 -2.67 6.45
CA ILE A 166 -2.73 -2.55 7.84
C ILE A 166 -3.00 -1.13 8.33
N ASN A 167 -3.73 -1.02 9.44
CA ASN A 167 -3.98 0.25 10.13
C ASN A 167 -2.70 0.83 10.74
N PRO A 168 -2.61 2.16 10.88
CA PRO A 168 -1.61 2.78 11.72
C PRO A 168 -1.58 2.20 13.14
N THR A 169 -0.40 2.10 13.72
CA THR A 169 -0.22 1.68 15.12
C THR A 169 -0.43 2.82 16.11
N LYS A 170 -0.42 4.07 15.63
CA LYS A 170 -0.68 5.27 16.43
C LYS A 170 -2.17 5.53 16.54
N CYS A 171 -2.69 5.68 17.77
CA CYS A 171 -4.06 6.08 18.01
C CYS A 171 -4.34 7.53 17.63
N GLY A 172 -5.58 7.79 17.34
CA GLY A 172 -6.11 9.10 17.00
C GLY A 172 -6.85 9.13 15.67
N ASN A 173 -7.21 10.33 15.26
CA ASN A 173 -7.84 10.57 13.98
C ASN A 173 -6.77 10.76 12.91
N HIS A 174 -6.82 9.91 11.90
CA HIS A 174 -5.96 9.98 10.74
C HIS A 174 -6.76 10.45 9.54
N THR A 175 -6.18 11.30 8.71
CA THR A 175 -6.89 11.89 7.57
C THR A 175 -6.30 11.38 6.26
N VAL A 176 -7.15 10.91 5.38
CA VAL A 176 -6.83 10.69 3.96
C VAL A 176 -7.14 11.97 3.23
N THR A 177 -6.22 12.47 2.42
CA THR A 177 -6.45 13.64 1.58
C THR A 177 -6.37 13.31 0.11
N ALA A 178 -7.16 13.99 -0.71
CA ALA A 178 -7.20 13.82 -2.14
C ALA A 178 -6.87 15.12 -2.87
N ARG A 179 -6.10 15.02 -3.95
CA ARG A 179 -5.97 16.06 -4.97
C ARG A 179 -6.59 15.53 -6.26
N ILE A 180 -7.45 16.32 -6.86
CA ILE A 180 -8.24 15.90 -8.02
C ILE A 180 -7.96 16.84 -9.18
N THR A 181 -7.55 16.28 -10.32
CA THR A 181 -7.43 16.99 -11.58
C THR A 181 -8.63 16.63 -12.47
N ARG A 182 -9.27 17.64 -13.02
CA ARG A 182 -10.42 17.52 -13.90
C ARG A 182 -10.01 17.78 -15.35
N MET A 183 -10.83 17.36 -16.29
CA MET A 183 -10.60 17.61 -17.72
C MET A 183 -10.58 19.11 -18.07
N SER A 184 -11.31 19.92 -17.32
CA SER A 184 -11.33 21.37 -17.43
C SER A 184 -11.43 22.04 -16.07
N GLY A 185 -10.87 23.23 -15.95
CA GLY A 185 -10.79 24.00 -14.70
C GLY A 185 -9.53 23.68 -13.89
N PRO A 186 -9.30 24.44 -12.81
CA PRO A 186 -8.13 24.24 -11.97
C PRO A 186 -8.19 22.93 -11.19
N PRO A 187 -7.04 22.36 -10.79
CA PRO A 187 -7.00 21.24 -9.84
C PRO A 187 -7.75 21.59 -8.55
N VAL A 188 -8.32 20.58 -7.92
CA VAL A 188 -9.07 20.70 -6.65
C VAL A 188 -8.34 19.92 -5.58
N GLY A 189 -8.12 20.54 -4.44
CA GLY A 189 -7.50 19.90 -3.29
C GLY A 189 -6.37 20.73 -2.66
N PRO A 190 -5.83 20.28 -1.55
CA PRO A 190 -6.18 18.99 -0.91
C PRO A 190 -7.58 18.99 -0.28
N ILE A 191 -8.32 17.91 -0.47
CA ILE A 191 -9.63 17.68 0.14
C ILE A 191 -9.45 16.56 1.17
N SER A 192 -9.85 16.80 2.41
CA SER A 192 -9.83 15.76 3.44
C SER A 192 -11.04 14.85 3.31
N ALA A 193 -10.82 13.54 3.38
CA ALA A 193 -11.90 12.58 3.48
C ALA A 193 -12.64 12.72 4.82
N ALA A 194 -13.94 12.55 4.78
CA ALA A 194 -14.79 12.53 5.97
C ALA A 194 -15.65 11.26 5.97
N PRO A 195 -15.79 10.55 7.09
CA PRO A 195 -15.12 10.83 8.37
C PRO A 195 -13.61 10.54 8.34
N ALA A 196 -12.87 11.13 9.29
CA ALA A 196 -11.47 10.74 9.49
C ALA A 196 -11.37 9.27 9.95
N LEU A 197 -10.27 8.61 9.59
CA LEU A 197 -9.99 7.24 10.04
C LEU A 197 -9.62 7.26 11.54
N ALA A 198 -10.54 6.84 12.39
CA ALA A 198 -10.31 6.76 13.84
C ALA A 198 -9.63 5.43 14.19
N ILE A 199 -8.41 5.51 14.72
CA ILE A 199 -7.66 4.34 15.21
C ILE A 199 -7.71 4.33 16.74
N ASN A 200 -8.21 3.22 17.27
CA ASN A 200 -8.36 2.98 18.71
C ASN A 200 -7.58 1.71 19.09
N ASP A 201 -7.57 1.40 20.37
CA ASP A 201 -6.95 0.19 20.92
C ASP A 201 -5.44 0.07 20.63
N CYS A 202 -4.74 1.21 20.69
CA CYS A 202 -3.30 1.19 20.56
C CYS A 202 -2.65 0.74 21.86
N PRO A 203 -1.59 -0.07 21.80
CA PRO A 203 -0.81 -0.40 22.98
C PRO A 203 -0.26 0.91 23.58
N SER A 204 -0.53 1.12 24.86
CA SER A 204 -0.14 2.35 25.57
C SER A 204 1.36 2.40 25.87
N THR A 205 2.03 1.27 25.81
CA THR A 205 3.46 1.12 26.07
C THR A 205 4.05 0.03 25.19
N PHE A 206 5.30 0.20 24.84
CA PHE A 206 6.10 -0.87 24.24
C PHE A 206 6.34 -1.91 25.34
N VAL A 207 5.72 -3.09 25.25
CA VAL A 207 5.89 -4.12 26.24
C VAL A 207 7.28 -4.75 26.07
N SER A 208 8.03 -4.84 27.17
CA SER A 208 9.37 -5.43 27.15
C SER A 208 9.36 -6.83 26.55
N PRO A 209 10.34 -7.21 25.72
CA PRO A 209 10.46 -8.56 25.16
C PRO A 209 10.44 -9.71 26.19
N ALA A 210 10.75 -9.40 27.43
CA ALA A 210 10.68 -10.37 28.54
C ALA A 210 9.22 -10.71 28.95
N ILE A 211 8.24 -9.89 28.58
CA ILE A 211 6.84 -10.03 28.97
C ILE A 211 5.95 -10.30 27.76
N ASP A 212 6.34 -9.77 26.59
CA ASP A 212 5.61 -9.95 25.34
C ASP A 212 6.50 -10.71 24.32
N PRO A 213 6.08 -11.85 23.81
CA PRO A 213 6.81 -12.57 22.77
C PRO A 213 6.90 -11.81 21.44
N GLY A 214 6.37 -10.57 21.39
CA GLY A 214 6.20 -9.82 20.15
C GLY A 214 7.45 -9.22 19.53
N THR A 215 8.43 -8.76 20.32
CA THR A 215 9.70 -8.21 19.82
C THR A 215 10.87 -9.00 20.38
N LYS A 216 11.68 -9.56 19.50
CA LYS A 216 12.83 -10.40 19.87
C LYS A 216 14.07 -9.89 19.20
N LEU A 217 15.14 -9.78 20.00
CA LEU A 217 16.49 -9.55 19.51
C LEU A 217 17.29 -10.85 19.64
N THR A 218 17.77 -11.38 18.53
CA THR A 218 18.67 -12.52 18.50
C THR A 218 20.05 -12.03 18.01
N VAL A 219 21.08 -12.35 18.76
CA VAL A 219 22.48 -12.04 18.39
C VAL A 219 23.23 -13.34 18.21
N THR A 220 23.72 -13.59 17.01
CA THR A 220 24.45 -14.82 16.69
C THR A 220 25.87 -14.47 16.28
N PRO A 221 26.87 -14.74 17.13
CA PRO A 221 28.27 -14.57 16.76
C PRO A 221 28.74 -15.72 15.86
N SER A 222 29.61 -15.42 14.91
CA SER A 222 30.23 -16.45 14.05
C SER A 222 31.20 -17.38 14.81
N THR A 223 31.69 -16.94 15.96
CA THR A 223 32.53 -17.72 16.88
C THR A 223 32.40 -17.17 18.31
N THR A 224 32.59 -18.03 19.28
CA THR A 224 32.64 -17.67 20.71
C THR A 224 34.08 -17.67 21.26
N ASN A 225 35.10 -17.90 20.40
CA ASN A 225 36.47 -17.93 20.84
C ASN A 225 36.96 -16.52 21.21
N PRO A 226 37.64 -16.35 22.35
CA PRO A 226 38.16 -15.06 22.75
C PRO A 226 39.33 -14.60 21.88
N GLY A 227 39.42 -13.30 21.64
CA GLY A 227 40.57 -12.67 20.95
C GLY A 227 40.64 -12.90 19.45
N VAL A 228 39.59 -13.45 18.82
CA VAL A 228 39.54 -13.63 17.37
C VAL A 228 38.49 -12.71 16.74
N PRO A 229 38.68 -12.28 15.48
CA PRO A 229 37.68 -11.53 14.76
C PRO A 229 36.36 -12.31 14.69
N VAL A 230 35.26 -11.67 15.05
CA VAL A 230 33.94 -12.28 15.07
C VAL A 230 32.99 -11.49 14.18
N GLY A 231 32.31 -12.18 13.26
CA GLY A 231 31.13 -11.64 12.59
C GLY A 231 29.92 -11.78 13.50
N GLN A 232 29.04 -10.78 13.54
CA GLN A 232 27.80 -10.86 14.31
C GLN A 232 26.61 -10.64 13.39
N THR A 233 25.61 -11.49 13.58
CA THR A 233 24.30 -11.33 12.96
C THR A 233 23.34 -10.88 14.04
N TYR A 234 22.68 -9.74 13.79
CA TYR A 234 21.61 -9.20 14.62
C TYR A 234 20.30 -9.40 13.90
N GLU A 235 19.39 -10.13 14.51
CA GLU A 235 18.05 -10.36 13.98
C GLU A 235 17.04 -9.75 14.96
N ILE A 236 16.22 -8.84 14.45
CA ILE A 236 15.17 -8.18 15.22
C ILE A 236 13.83 -8.58 14.61
N GLU A 237 13.12 -9.40 15.36
CA GLU A 237 11.75 -9.79 15.02
C GLU A 237 10.79 -8.87 15.74
N ASN A 238 9.87 -8.23 15.02
CA ASN A 238 8.78 -7.45 15.59
C ASN A 238 7.47 -8.22 15.36
N GLY A 239 6.88 -8.73 16.43
CA GLY A 239 5.69 -9.56 16.35
C GLY A 239 4.46 -8.83 15.82
N PRO A 240 3.44 -9.58 15.37
CA PRO A 240 2.20 -9.02 14.88
C PRO A 240 1.49 -8.22 15.99
N GLY A 241 0.97 -7.05 15.64
CA GLY A 241 0.29 -6.15 16.56
C GLY A 241 1.18 -5.17 17.32
N ASN A 242 2.50 -5.29 17.21
CA ASN A 242 3.42 -4.33 17.80
C ASN A 242 3.56 -3.07 16.94
N PRO A 243 3.83 -1.90 17.55
CA PRO A 243 4.12 -0.68 16.81
C PRO A 243 5.35 -0.85 15.89
N THR A 244 5.33 -0.17 14.76
CA THR A 244 6.47 -0.12 13.84
C THR A 244 7.69 0.48 14.55
N LEU A 245 8.84 -0.17 14.41
CA LEU A 245 10.11 0.32 14.97
C LEU A 245 10.51 1.61 14.25
N LYS A 246 10.68 2.69 15.01
CA LYS A 246 11.13 3.98 14.49
C LYS A 246 12.65 4.10 14.51
N GLN A 247 13.27 3.54 15.54
CA GLN A 247 14.71 3.67 15.78
C GLN A 247 15.18 2.47 16.60
N ILE A 248 16.36 2.01 16.28
CA ILE A 248 17.06 0.97 17.01
C ILE A 248 18.39 1.55 17.46
N SER A 249 18.69 1.43 18.75
CA SER A 249 19.99 1.76 19.32
C SER A 249 20.56 0.50 19.96
N MET A 250 21.78 0.17 19.63
CA MET A 250 22.46 -1.00 20.16
C MET A 250 23.76 -0.58 20.82
N ASP A 251 23.90 -0.91 22.10
CA ASP A 251 25.14 -0.74 22.82
C ASP A 251 25.96 -2.03 22.76
N MET A 252 27.17 -1.93 22.24
CA MET A 252 28.08 -3.06 22.15
C MET A 252 28.69 -3.37 23.53
N PRO A 253 28.92 -4.65 23.87
CA PRO A 253 29.65 -5.02 25.09
C PRO A 253 31.02 -4.39 25.17
N ILE A 254 31.45 -4.07 26.40
CA ILE A 254 32.82 -3.54 26.65
C ILE A 254 33.85 -4.54 26.14
N GLY A 255 34.79 -4.05 25.34
CA GLY A 255 35.84 -4.86 24.73
C GLY A 255 35.53 -5.37 23.32
N MET A 256 34.34 -5.03 22.82
CA MET A 256 33.98 -5.25 21.40
C MET A 256 34.29 -3.98 20.61
N GLU A 257 35.21 -4.10 19.66
CA GLU A 257 35.63 -3.00 18.79
C GLU A 257 35.42 -3.37 17.31
N LEU A 258 34.97 -2.39 16.53
CA LEU A 258 34.95 -2.53 15.08
C LEU A 258 36.38 -2.40 14.57
N ASN A 259 36.86 -3.39 13.84
CA ASN A 259 38.16 -3.32 13.20
C ASN A 259 38.05 -2.65 11.82
N PRO A 260 38.39 -1.36 11.69
CA PRO A 260 38.27 -0.66 10.41
C PRO A 260 39.29 -1.16 9.37
N ALA A 261 40.37 -1.86 9.79
CA ALA A 261 41.33 -2.39 8.86
C ALA A 261 40.84 -3.59 8.03
N VAL A 262 39.75 -4.24 8.46
CA VAL A 262 39.11 -5.33 7.70
C VAL A 262 38.22 -4.78 6.58
N ALA A 263 37.86 -3.50 6.62
CA ALA A 263 37.11 -2.81 5.57
C ALA A 263 37.94 -2.51 4.32
N ASN A 264 38.92 -3.36 4.00
CA ASN A 264 39.83 -3.18 2.89
C ASN A 264 39.10 -3.01 1.56
N GLY A 265 39.15 -1.79 0.99
CA GLY A 265 38.45 -1.44 -0.23
C GLY A 265 37.02 -0.97 -0.07
N LEU A 266 36.47 -0.94 1.14
CA LEU A 266 35.17 -0.34 1.42
C LEU A 266 35.33 1.16 1.73
N ILE A 267 34.56 1.99 1.09
CA ILE A 267 34.49 3.44 1.33
C ILE A 267 33.23 3.70 2.18
N ALA A 268 33.38 4.54 3.20
CA ALA A 268 32.21 4.98 3.98
C ALA A 268 31.21 5.73 3.08
N CYS A 269 29.93 5.45 3.26
CA CYS A 269 28.88 6.21 2.59
C CYS A 269 28.99 7.69 2.92
N THR A 270 28.78 8.53 1.92
CA THR A 270 28.64 9.98 2.12
C THR A 270 27.24 10.30 2.68
N THR A 271 27.08 11.45 3.31
CA THR A 271 25.79 11.92 3.81
C THR A 271 24.72 12.04 2.71
N ALA A 272 25.11 12.12 1.44
CA ALA A 272 24.19 12.12 0.29
C ALA A 272 23.78 10.71 -0.16
N GLN A 273 24.41 9.68 0.38
CA GLN A 273 24.14 8.26 0.06
C GLN A 273 23.36 7.57 1.20
N ILE A 274 23.14 8.25 2.30
CA ILE A 274 22.32 7.87 3.43
C ILE A 274 20.99 8.64 3.34
#